data_5905cda0293e5e788c5c04f5e6920633
#
_entry.id   5905cda0293e5e788c5c04f5e6920633
#
_cell.length_a   1.000
_cell.length_b   1.000
_cell.length_c   1.000
_cell.angle_alpha   90.00
_cell.angle_beta   90.00
_cell.angle_gamma   90.00
#
_symmetry.space_group_name_H-M   'P 1'
#
loop_
_entity.id
_entity.type
_entity.pdbx_description
1 polymer ?
#
loop_
_entity_poly.entity_id
_entity_poly.type
_entity_poly.pdbx_seq_one_letter_code
_entity_poly.pdbx_strand_id
1 'polypeptide(L)'
;MATEATVDKGKRRFLIGATGVVGGVGAAAAAVPFVMSFFPSERAKAAGAPVEIDISKLEPGQKIDVEWRGKVCWIVQRTPDMLATLPKLTERLADATSRQDQQPAYARNEHRSIKPGVWIAVGICTHLGCSPTFRKDIAPADLGPDWLGGFFCPCHQSKFDLAGRVYKSMPAPTNLVV
;
A
#
# COMPACT_ATOMS: atom_id res chain seq x y z
N MET A 1 -2.33 63.01 -53.11
CA MET A 1 -2.85 63.12 -51.70
C MET A 1 -3.50 61.80 -51.36
N ALA A 2 -2.87 61.02 -50.52
CA ALA A 2 -3.46 59.76 -50.00
C ALA A 2 -4.52 60.16 -48.94
N THR A 3 -5.78 59.80 -49.17
CA THR A 3 -6.86 59.94 -48.20
C THR A 3 -6.58 59.01 -47.02
N GLU A 4 -6.24 59.60 -45.88
CA GLU A 4 -6.17 58.84 -44.61
C GLU A 4 -7.50 58.19 -44.33
N ALA A 5 -7.60 56.88 -44.48
CA ALA A 5 -8.80 56.14 -44.15
C ALA A 5 -9.01 56.22 -42.63
N THR A 6 -10.00 56.99 -42.21
CA THR A 6 -10.37 57.07 -40.77
C THR A 6 -10.85 55.73 -40.28
N VAL A 7 -10.12 55.17 -39.33
CA VAL A 7 -10.45 53.86 -38.71
C VAL A 7 -11.79 53.97 -37.97
N ASP A 8 -12.77 53.16 -38.32
CA ASP A 8 -14.04 53.03 -37.61
C ASP A 8 -13.81 52.43 -36.20
N LYS A 9 -13.84 53.26 -35.17
CA LYS A 9 -13.59 52.87 -33.78
C LYS A 9 -14.63 51.87 -33.23
N GLY A 10 -15.88 51.92 -33.74
CA GLY A 10 -16.95 50.98 -33.36
C GLY A 10 -16.66 49.58 -33.86
N LYS A 11 -16.35 49.46 -35.17
CA LYS A 11 -16.01 48.21 -35.80
C LYS A 11 -14.73 47.58 -35.19
N ARG A 12 -13.72 48.41 -34.89
CA ARG A 12 -12.48 47.95 -34.24
C ARG A 12 -12.77 47.38 -32.84
N ARG A 13 -13.56 48.05 -32.01
CA ARG A 13 -13.92 47.56 -30.67
C ARG A 13 -14.70 46.25 -30.73
N PHE A 14 -15.65 46.15 -31.67
CA PHE A 14 -16.40 44.94 -31.88
C PHE A 14 -15.51 43.77 -32.29
N LEU A 15 -14.63 43.98 -33.26
CA LEU A 15 -13.69 42.94 -33.70
C LEU A 15 -12.73 42.49 -32.57
N ILE A 16 -12.18 43.44 -31.79
CA ILE A 16 -11.35 43.11 -30.64
C ILE A 16 -12.14 42.28 -29.60
N GLY A 17 -13.33 42.67 -29.28
CA GLY A 17 -14.22 41.95 -28.37
C GLY A 17 -14.56 40.56 -28.86
N ALA A 18 -14.99 40.43 -30.14
CA ALA A 18 -15.31 39.15 -30.74
C ALA A 18 -14.11 38.22 -30.78
N THR A 19 -12.94 38.71 -31.21
CA THR A 19 -11.69 37.93 -31.22
C THR A 19 -11.26 37.52 -29.82
N GLY A 20 -11.42 38.42 -28.82
CA GLY A 20 -11.12 38.12 -27.43
C GLY A 20 -11.98 37.02 -26.84
N VAL A 21 -13.30 37.04 -27.13
CA VAL A 21 -14.22 36.00 -26.67
C VAL A 21 -13.91 34.66 -27.36
N VAL A 22 -13.80 34.65 -28.68
CA VAL A 22 -13.51 33.40 -29.42
C VAL A 22 -12.11 32.82 -29.03
N GLY A 23 -11.10 33.71 -28.90
CA GLY A 23 -9.79 33.31 -28.47
C GLY A 23 -9.77 32.77 -27.00
N GLY A 24 -10.53 33.41 -26.12
CA GLY A 24 -10.68 32.95 -24.72
C GLY A 24 -11.38 31.59 -24.62
N VAL A 25 -12.46 31.38 -25.38
CA VAL A 25 -13.14 30.08 -25.46
C VAL A 25 -12.22 29.01 -26.05
N GLY A 26 -11.49 29.35 -27.13
CA GLY A 26 -10.49 28.44 -27.70
C GLY A 26 -9.39 28.05 -26.75
N ALA A 27 -8.83 29.03 -26.02
CA ALA A 27 -7.82 28.77 -24.99
C ALA A 27 -8.36 27.91 -23.84
N ALA A 28 -9.57 28.20 -23.37
CA ALA A 28 -10.21 27.38 -22.33
C ALA A 28 -10.45 25.94 -22.81
N ALA A 29 -10.97 25.75 -24.03
CA ALA A 29 -11.16 24.43 -24.63
C ALA A 29 -9.82 23.66 -24.77
N ALA A 30 -8.76 24.33 -25.20
CA ALA A 30 -7.44 23.74 -25.32
C ALA A 30 -6.84 23.36 -23.96
N ALA A 31 -7.15 24.08 -22.88
CA ALA A 31 -6.68 23.79 -21.54
C ALA A 31 -7.34 22.53 -20.93
N VAL A 32 -8.56 22.17 -21.32
CA VAL A 32 -9.33 21.03 -20.76
C VAL A 32 -8.52 19.73 -20.74
N PRO A 33 -7.95 19.22 -21.86
CA PRO A 33 -7.22 17.95 -21.83
C PRO A 33 -6.00 17.98 -20.91
N PHE A 34 -5.34 19.13 -20.78
CA PHE A 34 -4.20 19.28 -19.87
C PHE A 34 -4.65 19.20 -18.40
N VAL A 35 -5.73 19.91 -18.05
CA VAL A 35 -6.31 19.83 -16.69
C VAL A 35 -6.81 18.42 -16.41
N MET A 36 -7.48 17.78 -17.36
CA MET A 36 -7.97 16.40 -17.20
C MET A 36 -6.85 15.39 -17.03
N SER A 37 -5.64 15.65 -17.55
CA SER A 37 -4.50 14.76 -17.37
C SER A 37 -4.01 14.63 -15.92
N PHE A 38 -4.34 15.57 -15.04
CA PHE A 38 -4.06 15.49 -13.60
C PHE A 38 -5.02 14.59 -12.83
N PHE A 39 -6.15 14.23 -13.41
CA PHE A 39 -7.08 13.29 -12.79
C PHE A 39 -6.67 11.84 -13.08
N PRO A 40 -6.87 10.91 -12.12
CA PRO A 40 -6.51 9.52 -12.31
C PRO A 40 -7.29 8.91 -13.48
N SER A 41 -6.59 8.16 -14.33
CA SER A 41 -7.21 7.38 -15.41
C SER A 41 -8.12 6.29 -14.86
N GLU A 42 -9.04 5.77 -15.67
CA GLU A 42 -9.91 4.65 -15.28
C GLU A 42 -9.09 3.39 -14.89
N ARG A 43 -7.94 3.19 -15.53
CA ARG A 43 -7.00 2.12 -15.16
C ARG A 43 -6.41 2.35 -13.75
N ALA A 44 -6.04 3.58 -13.42
CA ALA A 44 -5.52 3.91 -12.09
C ALA A 44 -6.61 3.78 -11.01
N LYS A 45 -7.85 4.16 -11.31
CA LYS A 45 -9.00 3.95 -10.43
C LYS A 45 -9.27 2.47 -10.20
N ALA A 46 -9.27 1.67 -11.26
CA ALA A 46 -9.46 0.22 -11.18
C ALA A 46 -8.36 -0.46 -10.36
N ALA A 47 -7.09 -0.06 -10.55
CA ALA A 47 -5.96 -0.58 -9.76
C ALA A 47 -6.06 -0.23 -8.26
N GLY A 48 -6.78 0.83 -7.90
CA GLY A 48 -7.06 1.24 -6.52
C GLY A 48 -8.31 0.61 -5.90
N ALA A 49 -9.10 -0.12 -6.68
CA ALA A 49 -10.34 -0.74 -6.21
C ALA A 49 -10.09 -1.81 -5.12
N PRO A 50 -11.07 -2.08 -4.25
CA PRO A 50 -11.03 -3.23 -3.35
C PRO A 50 -10.92 -4.54 -4.14
N VAL A 51 -10.15 -5.48 -3.61
CA VAL A 51 -10.03 -6.84 -4.13
C VAL A 51 -10.77 -7.78 -3.19
N GLU A 52 -11.70 -8.57 -3.72
CA GLU A 52 -12.43 -9.58 -2.95
C GLU A 52 -11.81 -10.95 -3.21
N ILE A 53 -11.50 -11.67 -2.14
CA ILE A 53 -10.90 -13.00 -2.20
C ILE A 53 -11.72 -13.98 -1.38
N ASP A 54 -12.11 -15.08 -1.98
CA ASP A 54 -12.74 -16.20 -1.28
C ASP A 54 -11.69 -16.99 -0.50
N ILE A 55 -11.72 -16.86 0.82
CA ILE A 55 -10.81 -17.54 1.73
C ILE A 55 -11.38 -18.87 2.25
N SER A 56 -12.57 -19.29 1.82
CA SER A 56 -13.21 -20.53 2.30
C SER A 56 -12.43 -21.79 1.93
N LYS A 57 -11.64 -21.72 0.86
CA LYS A 57 -10.80 -22.82 0.36
C LYS A 57 -9.34 -22.75 0.85
N LEU A 58 -9.03 -21.76 1.69
CA LEU A 58 -7.67 -21.59 2.21
C LEU A 58 -7.43 -22.61 3.33
N GLU A 59 -6.43 -23.46 3.14
CA GLU A 59 -6.10 -24.48 4.14
C GLU A 59 -5.46 -23.88 5.39
N PRO A 60 -5.67 -24.48 6.57
CA PRO A 60 -5.00 -24.07 7.79
C PRO A 60 -3.47 -24.06 7.64
N GLY A 61 -2.84 -22.94 8.00
CA GLY A 61 -1.40 -22.73 7.83
C GLY A 61 -0.95 -22.40 6.41
N GLN A 62 -1.87 -22.17 5.49
CA GLN A 62 -1.57 -21.72 4.13
C GLN A 62 -1.45 -20.21 4.05
N LYS A 63 -0.58 -19.75 3.14
CA LYS A 63 -0.41 -18.36 2.73
C LYS A 63 -0.72 -18.25 1.24
N ILE A 64 -1.47 -17.24 0.86
CA ILE A 64 -1.66 -16.85 -0.54
C ILE A 64 -1.19 -15.41 -0.77
N ASP A 65 -0.79 -15.14 -2.01
CA ASP A 65 -0.33 -13.84 -2.46
C ASP A 65 -1.41 -13.20 -3.34
N VAL A 66 -1.74 -11.95 -3.04
CA VAL A 66 -2.74 -11.17 -3.76
C VAL A 66 -2.14 -9.82 -4.13
N GLU A 67 -2.29 -9.41 -5.37
CA GLU A 67 -1.88 -8.08 -5.78
C GLU A 67 -2.97 -7.05 -5.46
N TRP A 68 -2.62 -5.99 -4.75
CA TRP A 68 -3.48 -4.85 -4.51
C TRP A 68 -2.68 -3.55 -4.55
N ARG A 69 -3.12 -2.60 -5.35
CA ARG A 69 -2.46 -1.29 -5.56
C ARG A 69 -0.98 -1.42 -5.91
N GLY A 70 -0.63 -2.40 -6.75
CA GLY A 70 0.75 -2.67 -7.15
C GLY A 70 1.66 -3.22 -6.05
N LYS A 71 1.08 -3.69 -4.94
CA LYS A 71 1.81 -4.34 -3.84
C LYS A 71 1.31 -5.76 -3.66
N VAL A 72 2.24 -6.65 -3.33
CA VAL A 72 1.88 -7.99 -2.90
C VAL A 72 1.35 -7.93 -1.48
N CYS A 73 0.12 -8.38 -1.29
CA CYS A 73 -0.52 -8.57 0.00
C CYS A 73 -0.59 -10.06 0.30
N TRP A 74 -0.26 -10.43 1.51
CA TRP A 74 -0.36 -11.80 1.99
C TRP A 74 -1.65 -12.01 2.76
N ILE A 75 -2.30 -13.14 2.53
CA ILE A 75 -3.39 -13.63 3.35
C ILE A 75 -2.93 -14.97 3.93
N VAL A 76 -2.91 -15.06 5.25
CA VAL A 76 -2.48 -16.25 5.99
C VAL A 76 -3.62 -16.78 6.83
N GLN A 77 -3.96 -18.06 6.63
CA GLN A 77 -4.89 -18.80 7.50
C GLN A 77 -4.07 -19.39 8.67
N ARG A 78 -4.08 -18.72 9.83
CA ARG A 78 -3.31 -19.17 10.99
C ARG A 78 -4.06 -20.27 11.75
N THR A 79 -3.31 -21.30 12.14
CA THR A 79 -3.83 -22.38 12.99
C THR A 79 -3.85 -21.95 14.46
N PRO A 80 -4.60 -22.65 15.33
CA PRO A 80 -4.52 -22.44 16.79
C PRO A 80 -3.10 -22.57 17.35
N ASP A 81 -2.30 -23.53 16.84
CA ASP A 81 -0.91 -23.71 17.25
C ASP A 81 -0.03 -22.51 16.88
N MET A 82 -0.22 -21.95 15.67
CA MET A 82 0.46 -20.72 15.25
C MET A 82 0.09 -19.54 16.16
N LEU A 83 -1.17 -19.40 16.52
CA LEU A 83 -1.62 -18.34 17.42
C LEU A 83 -1.03 -18.52 18.83
N ALA A 84 -0.90 -19.75 19.32
CA ALA A 84 -0.31 -20.05 20.62
C ALA A 84 1.20 -19.72 20.72
N THR A 85 1.88 -19.48 19.59
CA THR A 85 3.29 -19.02 19.61
C THR A 85 3.42 -17.52 19.87
N LEU A 86 2.41 -16.71 19.55
CA LEU A 86 2.48 -15.25 19.60
C LEU A 86 2.81 -14.70 21.00
N PRO A 87 2.14 -15.13 22.09
CA PRO A 87 2.46 -14.65 23.43
C PRO A 87 3.87 -15.06 23.90
N LYS A 88 4.40 -16.20 23.42
CA LYS A 88 5.73 -16.69 23.79
C LYS A 88 6.87 -15.81 23.30
N LEU A 89 6.62 -14.99 22.27
CA LEU A 89 7.60 -14.14 21.63
C LEU A 89 7.60 -12.69 22.16
N THR A 90 6.65 -12.32 23.00
CA THR A 90 6.41 -10.93 23.44
C THR A 90 7.67 -10.21 23.90
N GLU A 91 8.49 -10.86 24.74
CA GLU A 91 9.73 -10.29 25.27
C GLU A 91 10.83 -10.08 24.21
N ARG A 92 10.72 -10.75 23.06
CA ARG A 92 11.70 -10.71 21.98
C ARG A 92 11.36 -9.71 20.88
N LEU A 93 10.18 -9.11 20.92
CA LEU A 93 9.67 -8.22 19.89
C LEU A 93 9.95 -6.75 20.23
N ALA A 94 10.20 -5.94 19.20
CA ALA A 94 10.46 -4.51 19.35
C ALA A 94 9.16 -3.75 19.69
N ASP A 95 8.05 -4.11 19.05
CA ASP A 95 6.72 -3.54 19.30
C ASP A 95 5.68 -4.67 19.33
N ALA A 96 5.67 -5.43 20.43
CA ALA A 96 4.79 -6.58 20.61
C ALA A 96 3.29 -6.23 20.63
N THR A 97 2.96 -5.02 21.07
CA THR A 97 1.57 -4.54 21.22
C THR A 97 1.11 -3.65 20.07
N SER A 98 1.95 -3.51 19.03
CA SER A 98 1.63 -2.72 17.83
C SER A 98 1.16 -1.30 18.13
N ARG A 99 1.92 -0.60 18.97
CA ARG A 99 1.61 0.78 19.39
C ARG A 99 2.11 1.84 18.44
N GLN A 100 3.08 1.51 17.59
CA GLN A 100 3.58 2.44 16.59
C GLN A 100 2.46 2.86 15.64
N ASP A 101 2.51 4.11 15.18
CA ASP A 101 1.44 4.71 14.38
C ASP A 101 1.53 4.36 12.88
N GLN A 102 1.72 3.07 12.58
CA GLN A 102 1.85 2.55 11.21
C GLN A 102 0.73 1.57 10.83
N GLN A 103 -0.10 1.17 11.77
CA GLN A 103 -1.20 0.24 11.54
C GLN A 103 -2.54 0.83 11.95
N PRO A 104 -3.64 0.40 11.30
CA PRO A 104 -4.98 0.84 11.65
C PRO A 104 -5.36 0.38 13.07
N ALA A 105 -6.31 1.08 13.70
CA ALA A 105 -6.72 0.84 15.08
C ALA A 105 -7.16 -0.62 15.33
N TYR A 106 -7.82 -1.25 14.37
CA TYR A 106 -8.27 -2.65 14.49
C TYR A 106 -7.11 -3.66 14.56
N ALA A 107 -5.92 -3.29 14.11
CA ALA A 107 -4.72 -4.14 14.12
C ALA A 107 -3.80 -3.85 15.30
N ARG A 108 -4.16 -2.93 16.21
CA ARG A 108 -3.41 -2.63 17.46
C ARG A 108 -3.72 -3.68 18.54
N ASN A 109 -3.49 -4.92 18.21
CA ASN A 109 -3.67 -6.06 19.11
C ASN A 109 -2.57 -7.10 18.86
N GLU A 110 -2.51 -8.13 19.70
CA GLU A 110 -1.50 -9.19 19.64
C GLU A 110 -1.53 -9.95 18.31
N HIS A 111 -2.70 -10.16 17.74
CA HIS A 111 -2.89 -10.89 16.50
C HIS A 111 -2.67 -10.04 15.26
N ARG A 112 -2.70 -8.71 15.41
CA ARG A 112 -2.64 -7.71 14.32
C ARG A 112 -3.63 -8.00 13.19
N SER A 113 -4.85 -8.36 13.59
CA SER A 113 -5.95 -8.69 12.69
C SER A 113 -7.29 -8.51 13.38
N ILE A 114 -8.37 -8.40 12.60
CA ILE A 114 -9.75 -8.37 13.10
C ILE A 114 -10.13 -9.76 13.63
N LYS A 115 -9.84 -10.80 12.84
CA LYS A 115 -10.08 -12.21 13.22
C LYS A 115 -8.72 -12.89 13.45
N PRO A 116 -8.44 -13.46 14.63
CA PRO A 116 -7.13 -14.07 14.93
C PRO A 116 -6.67 -15.10 13.89
N GLY A 117 -7.58 -15.92 13.36
CA GLY A 117 -7.27 -16.95 12.38
C GLY A 117 -6.89 -16.43 10.99
N VAL A 118 -7.27 -15.21 10.64
CA VAL A 118 -6.98 -14.63 9.31
C VAL A 118 -6.11 -13.40 9.48
N TRP A 119 -4.92 -13.43 8.89
CA TRP A 119 -4.01 -12.31 8.92
C TRP A 119 -3.71 -11.81 7.52
N ILE A 120 -3.77 -10.50 7.35
CA ILE A 120 -3.54 -9.84 6.06
C ILE A 120 -2.47 -8.78 6.27
N ALA A 121 -1.43 -8.78 5.43
CA ALA A 121 -0.38 -7.78 5.48
C ALA A 121 0.25 -7.54 4.12
N VAL A 122 0.92 -6.40 3.99
CA VAL A 122 1.76 -6.12 2.83
C VAL A 122 3.03 -6.95 2.93
N GLY A 123 3.29 -7.76 1.90
CA GLY A 123 4.42 -8.70 1.82
C GLY A 123 5.78 -8.03 1.56
N ILE A 124 6.02 -6.89 2.20
CA ILE A 124 7.20 -6.06 1.97
C ILE A 124 7.89 -5.77 3.31
N CYS A 125 9.17 -6.13 3.41
CA CYS A 125 10.01 -5.85 4.57
C CYS A 125 10.14 -4.35 4.80
N THR A 126 9.94 -3.92 6.03
CA THR A 126 10.01 -2.51 6.45
C THR A 126 11.43 -1.94 6.49
N HIS A 127 12.46 -2.78 6.24
CA HIS A 127 13.84 -2.29 6.12
C HIS A 127 14.06 -1.60 4.77
N LEU A 128 14.17 -2.34 3.67
CA LEU A 128 14.50 -1.82 2.32
C LEU A 128 13.62 -2.46 1.22
N GLY A 129 12.44 -2.98 1.56
CA GLY A 129 11.45 -3.38 0.57
C GLY A 129 11.58 -4.78 0.00
N CYS A 130 12.49 -5.65 0.51
CA CYS A 130 12.53 -7.06 0.09
C CYS A 130 11.26 -7.80 0.52
N SER A 131 10.92 -8.89 -0.17
CA SER A 131 9.82 -9.76 0.24
C SER A 131 10.32 -10.84 1.21
N PRO A 132 9.89 -10.85 2.48
CA PRO A 132 10.22 -11.92 3.42
C PRO A 132 9.61 -13.26 3.01
N THR A 133 10.31 -14.34 3.32
CA THR A 133 9.85 -15.70 3.09
C THR A 133 9.02 -16.19 4.28
N PHE A 134 7.87 -16.79 4.00
CA PHE A 134 7.05 -17.43 5.03
C PHE A 134 7.70 -18.76 5.47
N ARG A 135 8.05 -18.85 6.73
CA ARG A 135 8.73 -19.98 7.37
C ARG A 135 7.91 -20.41 8.59
N LYS A 136 7.08 -21.44 8.42
CA LYS A 136 6.18 -21.96 9.46
C LYS A 136 6.82 -23.06 10.34
N ASP A 137 7.97 -23.55 9.95
CA ASP A 137 8.77 -24.51 10.67
C ASP A 137 9.22 -23.95 12.04
N ILE A 138 9.28 -24.82 13.04
CA ILE A 138 9.71 -24.45 14.40
C ILE A 138 11.14 -24.92 14.59
N ALA A 139 12.00 -24.05 15.15
CA ALA A 139 13.38 -24.30 15.49
C ALA A 139 14.23 -24.94 14.36
N PRO A 140 14.13 -24.46 13.09
CA PRO A 140 14.97 -25.00 12.04
C PRO A 140 16.43 -24.62 12.28
N ALA A 141 17.34 -25.43 11.77
CA ALA A 141 18.79 -25.28 12.03
C ALA A 141 19.35 -23.91 11.59
N ASP A 142 18.81 -23.32 10.54
CA ASP A 142 19.24 -22.03 9.98
C ASP A 142 18.70 -20.80 10.73
N LEU A 143 17.59 -20.92 11.45
CA LEU A 143 16.98 -19.80 12.19
C LEU A 143 17.11 -19.92 13.70
N GLY A 144 17.52 -21.10 14.19
CA GLY A 144 17.81 -21.39 15.58
C GLY A 144 16.60 -21.81 16.43
N PRO A 145 16.84 -22.24 17.67
CA PRO A 145 15.85 -22.86 18.55
C PRO A 145 14.74 -21.90 18.99
N ASP A 146 14.98 -20.62 18.89
CA ASP A 146 14.04 -19.57 19.30
C ASP A 146 13.04 -19.17 18.23
N TRP A 147 13.16 -19.75 17.03
CA TRP A 147 12.24 -19.51 15.94
C TRP A 147 10.97 -20.34 16.11
N LEU A 148 9.82 -19.68 16.23
CA LEU A 148 8.51 -20.32 16.43
C LEU A 148 7.58 -20.16 15.23
N GLY A 149 8.15 -19.96 14.04
CA GLY A 149 7.42 -19.63 12.82
C GLY A 149 7.28 -18.13 12.61
N GLY A 150 7.14 -17.72 11.35
CA GLY A 150 7.01 -16.33 10.98
C GLY A 150 7.50 -16.01 9.57
N PHE A 151 8.05 -14.81 9.39
CA PHE A 151 8.57 -14.33 8.12
C PHE A 151 10.05 -13.95 8.27
N PHE A 152 10.87 -14.52 7.42
CA PHE A 152 12.31 -14.27 7.39
C PHE A 152 12.68 -13.49 6.13
N CYS A 153 13.29 -12.33 6.28
CA CYS A 153 13.78 -11.53 5.18
C CYS A 153 15.20 -11.95 4.79
N PRO A 154 15.42 -12.57 3.61
CA PRO A 154 16.73 -13.10 3.25
C PRO A 154 17.78 -12.01 2.95
N CYS A 155 17.33 -10.77 2.62
CA CYS A 155 18.24 -9.69 2.24
C CYS A 155 19.17 -9.26 3.38
N HIS A 156 18.62 -9.03 4.56
CA HIS A 156 19.37 -8.55 5.73
C HIS A 156 18.95 -9.26 7.02
N GLN A 157 18.35 -10.44 6.89
CA GLN A 157 18.01 -11.36 7.99
C GLN A 157 17.02 -10.82 9.03
N SER A 158 16.21 -9.83 8.67
CA SER A 158 15.13 -9.39 9.56
C SER A 158 14.12 -10.51 9.79
N LYS A 159 13.76 -10.72 11.06
CA LYS A 159 12.82 -11.74 11.52
C LYS A 159 11.52 -11.09 11.98
N PHE A 160 10.40 -11.67 11.57
CA PHE A 160 9.06 -11.27 11.99
C PHE A 160 8.29 -12.51 12.43
N ASP A 161 7.47 -12.39 13.44
CA ASP A 161 6.61 -13.48 13.89
C ASP A 161 5.39 -13.70 12.97
N LEU A 162 4.50 -14.61 13.35
CA LEU A 162 3.27 -14.95 12.60
C LEU A 162 2.18 -13.87 12.63
N ALA A 163 2.38 -12.77 13.35
CA ALA A 163 1.58 -11.56 13.28
C ALA A 163 2.34 -10.39 12.60
N GLY A 164 3.50 -10.67 11.97
CA GLY A 164 4.34 -9.68 11.31
C GLY A 164 5.01 -8.70 12.27
N ARG A 165 5.17 -9.07 13.56
CA ARG A 165 5.85 -8.23 14.54
C ARG A 165 7.35 -8.47 14.46
N VAL A 166 8.12 -7.39 14.38
CA VAL A 166 9.58 -7.46 14.22
C VAL A 166 10.27 -7.86 15.52
N TYR A 167 11.25 -8.75 15.42
CA TYR A 167 12.14 -9.09 16.56
C TYR A 167 13.03 -7.89 16.92
N LYS A 168 13.46 -7.82 18.18
CA LYS A 168 14.45 -6.84 18.65
C LYS A 168 15.77 -6.99 17.90
N SER A 169 16.48 -5.90 17.76
CA SER A 169 17.83 -5.86 17.15
C SER A 169 17.86 -6.35 15.69
N MET A 170 16.76 -6.22 14.95
CA MET A 170 16.69 -6.50 13.52
C MET A 170 16.88 -5.22 12.70
N PRO A 171 17.39 -5.33 11.45
CA PRO A 171 17.50 -4.19 10.53
C PRO A 171 16.16 -3.54 10.21
N ALA A 172 15.07 -4.30 10.16
CA ALA A 172 13.73 -3.77 9.98
C ALA A 172 13.31 -2.93 11.21
N PRO A 173 12.96 -1.64 11.05
CA PRO A 173 12.68 -0.76 12.18
C PRO A 173 11.29 -0.95 12.79
N THR A 174 10.35 -1.51 12.03
CA THR A 174 8.94 -1.60 12.42
C THR A 174 8.33 -2.95 12.03
N ASN A 175 7.18 -3.25 12.60
CA ASN A 175 6.35 -4.40 12.21
C ASN A 175 5.97 -4.31 10.72
N LEU A 176 5.60 -5.43 10.08
CA LEU A 176 5.04 -5.44 8.73
C LEU A 176 3.74 -4.62 8.68
N VAL A 177 3.46 -4.00 7.55
CA VAL A 177 2.23 -3.18 7.37
C VAL A 177 1.03 -4.11 7.22
N VAL A 178 -0.04 -3.86 7.97
CA VAL A 178 -1.34 -4.57 7.94
C VAL A 178 -2.45 -3.63 7.55
#